data_1c736e74b402e344990b28eaac9260fb
#
_entry.id   1c736e74b402e344990b28eaac9260fb
#
_cell.length_a   1.000
_cell.length_b   1.000
_cell.length_c   1.000
_cell.angle_alpha   90.00
_cell.angle_beta   90.00
_cell.angle_gamma   90.00
#
_symmetry.space_group_name_H-M   'P 1'
#
loop_
_entity.id
_entity.type
_entity.pdbx_description
1 polymer ?
#
loop_
_entity_poly.entity_id
_entity_poly.type
_entity_poly.pdbx_seq_one_letter_code
_entity_poly.pdbx_strand_id
1 'polypeptide(L)'
;QKPLALVVPSPRRWLASAYQAAHGEALEAAVASDADEIDGASVFLADFLRSFAESDIDALVLMENPGEAPASEDQLSWYDPVINTAKHYRWQIGVLDPAPIAPLSLGDTIDFCIAPSLGAGTFGGLMLDVDFWQGGTALPLGKGQFRYAVIPLSANPETVLQQLARLR
;
A
#
# COMPACT_ATOMS: atom_id res chain seq x y z
N GLN A 1 -12.97 -16.69 -9.91
CA GLN A 1 -12.34 -15.42 -10.33
C GLN A 1 -11.22 -15.11 -9.36
N LYS A 2 -10.09 -14.55 -9.81
CA LYS A 2 -9.02 -14.09 -8.93
C LYS A 2 -9.35 -12.66 -8.50
N PRO A 3 -9.12 -12.29 -7.23
CA PRO A 3 -9.34 -10.93 -6.78
C PRO A 3 -8.39 -9.96 -7.50
N LEU A 4 -8.90 -8.77 -7.80
CA LEU A 4 -8.16 -7.68 -8.43
C LEU A 4 -7.95 -6.56 -7.41
N ALA A 5 -6.71 -6.14 -7.21
CA ALA A 5 -6.38 -5.02 -6.35
C ALA A 5 -5.82 -3.84 -7.15
N LEU A 6 -6.32 -2.64 -6.87
CA LEU A 6 -5.76 -1.40 -7.36
C LEU A 6 -4.79 -0.84 -6.32
N VAL A 7 -3.54 -0.63 -6.70
CA VAL A 7 -2.53 -0.01 -5.83
C VAL A 7 -2.33 1.43 -6.28
N VAL A 8 -2.51 2.37 -5.36
CA VAL A 8 -2.28 3.80 -5.59
C VAL A 8 -1.42 4.39 -4.48
N PRO A 9 -0.71 5.50 -4.71
CA PRO A 9 -0.08 6.23 -3.61
C PRO A 9 -1.10 6.62 -2.54
N SER A 10 -0.72 6.57 -1.25
CA SER A 10 -1.53 7.16 -0.19
C SER A 10 -1.65 8.68 -0.40
N PRO A 11 -2.62 9.36 0.22
CA PRO A 11 -2.74 10.82 0.12
C PRO A 11 -1.45 11.56 0.46
N ARG A 12 -0.73 11.16 1.53
CA ARG A 12 0.57 11.75 1.88
C ARG A 12 1.62 11.54 0.79
N ARG A 13 1.70 10.32 0.27
CA ARG A 13 2.64 10.00 -0.81
C ARG A 13 2.28 10.71 -2.10
N TRP A 14 1.00 10.82 -2.41
CA TRP A 14 0.52 11.58 -3.57
C TRP A 14 0.93 13.04 -3.47
N LEU A 15 0.67 13.69 -2.34
CA LEU A 15 1.04 15.07 -2.06
C LEU A 15 2.56 15.28 -2.24
N ALA A 16 3.39 14.45 -1.61
CA ALA A 16 4.85 14.54 -1.72
C ALA A 16 5.34 14.36 -3.18
N SER A 17 4.76 13.39 -3.90
CA SER A 17 5.14 13.11 -5.29
C SER A 17 4.71 14.23 -6.24
N ALA A 18 3.52 14.80 -6.04
CA ALA A 18 3.00 15.90 -6.85
C ALA A 18 3.83 17.18 -6.63
N TYR A 19 4.18 17.46 -5.37
CA TYR A 19 5.03 18.60 -5.04
C TYR A 19 6.42 18.46 -5.67
N GLN A 20 7.06 17.31 -5.53
CA GLN A 20 8.35 17.04 -6.14
C GLN A 20 8.31 17.15 -7.67
N ALA A 21 7.24 16.68 -8.30
CA ALA A 21 7.08 16.79 -9.76
C ALA A 21 6.90 18.24 -10.21
N ALA A 22 6.22 19.08 -9.40
CA ALA A 22 5.96 20.47 -9.74
C ALA A 22 7.17 21.40 -9.47
N HIS A 23 7.92 21.16 -8.40
CA HIS A 23 8.95 22.06 -7.88
C HIS A 23 10.38 21.53 -8.00
N GLY A 24 10.56 20.22 -8.27
CA GLY A 24 11.87 19.59 -8.39
C GLY A 24 12.57 19.31 -7.05
N GLU A 25 11.91 19.59 -5.93
CA GLU A 25 12.44 19.45 -4.58
C GLU A 25 11.48 18.66 -3.67
N ALA A 26 11.98 18.15 -2.55
CA ALA A 26 11.18 17.43 -1.59
C ALA A 26 10.22 18.37 -0.85
N LEU A 27 9.03 17.85 -0.52
CA LEU A 27 8.05 18.56 0.28
C LEU A 27 8.60 18.82 1.70
N GLU A 28 8.41 20.02 2.21
CA GLU A 28 8.78 20.37 3.60
C GLU A 28 8.00 19.49 4.60
N ALA A 29 8.68 19.06 5.67
CA ALA A 29 8.07 18.17 6.68
C ALA A 29 6.81 18.74 7.33
N ALA A 30 6.75 20.07 7.50
CA ALA A 30 5.58 20.76 8.05
C ALA A 30 4.35 20.60 7.15
N VAL A 31 4.52 20.75 5.84
CA VAL A 31 3.44 20.57 4.83
C VAL A 31 3.10 19.08 4.66
N ALA A 32 4.10 18.22 4.70
CA ALA A 32 3.91 16.75 4.61
C ALA A 32 3.08 16.17 5.77
N SER A 33 2.95 16.91 6.87
CA SER A 33 2.14 16.54 8.04
C SER A 33 0.96 17.48 8.29
N ASP A 34 0.66 18.37 7.35
CA ASP A 34 -0.48 19.28 7.43
C ASP A 34 -1.78 18.55 7.07
N ALA A 35 -2.77 18.66 7.96
CA ALA A 35 -4.04 17.94 7.82
C ALA A 35 -4.84 18.42 6.60
N ASP A 36 -4.89 19.73 6.36
CA ASP A 36 -5.69 20.32 5.28
C ASP A 36 -5.10 19.95 3.91
N GLU A 37 -3.76 19.92 3.80
CA GLU A 37 -3.06 19.52 2.57
C GLU A 37 -3.25 18.03 2.25
N ILE A 38 -3.20 17.18 3.28
CA ILE A 38 -3.42 15.73 3.12
C ILE A 38 -4.88 15.43 2.79
N ASP A 39 -5.83 16.10 3.45
CA ASP A 39 -7.26 15.97 3.13
C ASP A 39 -7.54 16.43 1.69
N GLY A 40 -6.97 17.56 1.26
CA GLY A 40 -7.06 18.02 -0.12
C GLY A 40 -6.53 17.00 -1.14
N ALA A 41 -5.38 16.38 -0.86
CA ALA A 41 -4.84 15.29 -1.68
C ALA A 41 -5.76 14.05 -1.67
N SER A 42 -6.39 13.77 -0.53
CA SER A 42 -7.35 12.67 -0.36
C SER A 42 -8.62 12.90 -1.20
N VAL A 43 -9.16 14.12 -1.23
CA VAL A 43 -10.30 14.49 -2.09
C VAL A 43 -9.96 14.30 -3.56
N PHE A 44 -8.80 14.78 -4.00
CA PHE A 44 -8.35 14.60 -5.37
C PHE A 44 -8.22 13.12 -5.75
N LEU A 45 -7.62 12.32 -4.87
CA LEU A 45 -7.46 10.89 -5.10
C LEU A 45 -8.81 10.16 -5.12
N ALA A 46 -9.75 10.56 -4.27
CA ALA A 46 -11.11 10.03 -4.26
C ALA A 46 -11.83 10.28 -5.60
N ASP A 47 -11.67 11.48 -6.18
CA ASP A 47 -12.24 11.79 -7.50
C ASP A 47 -11.59 10.95 -8.62
N PHE A 48 -10.28 10.76 -8.56
CA PHE A 48 -9.58 9.86 -9.48
C PHE A 48 -10.09 8.42 -9.40
N LEU A 49 -10.32 7.91 -8.18
CA LEU A 49 -10.80 6.55 -7.95
C LEU A 49 -12.20 6.29 -8.53
N ARG A 50 -13.04 7.30 -8.67
CA ARG A 50 -14.36 7.18 -9.30
C ARG A 50 -14.30 6.73 -10.76
N SER A 51 -13.18 6.98 -11.45
CA SER A 51 -12.98 6.50 -12.82
C SER A 51 -12.90 4.96 -12.92
N PHE A 52 -12.72 4.27 -11.79
CA PHE A 52 -12.67 2.82 -11.70
C PHE A 52 -13.96 2.20 -11.17
N ALA A 53 -15.03 2.98 -11.02
CA ALA A 53 -16.31 2.54 -10.44
C ALA A 53 -16.94 1.31 -11.14
N GLU A 54 -16.75 1.19 -12.45
CA GLU A 54 -17.26 0.07 -13.26
C GLU A 54 -16.24 -1.06 -13.44
N SER A 55 -15.10 -0.97 -12.78
CA SER A 55 -14.05 -1.99 -12.83
C SER A 55 -14.31 -3.07 -11.77
N ASP A 56 -14.02 -4.33 -12.09
CA ASP A 56 -14.14 -5.47 -11.15
C ASP A 56 -13.01 -5.46 -10.11
N ILE A 57 -12.83 -4.34 -9.40
CA ILE A 57 -11.83 -4.20 -8.34
C ILE A 57 -12.44 -4.72 -7.03
N ASP A 58 -11.70 -5.60 -6.35
CA ASP A 58 -12.07 -6.16 -5.05
C ASP A 58 -11.39 -5.40 -3.90
N ALA A 59 -10.22 -4.81 -4.13
CA ALA A 59 -9.45 -4.12 -3.09
C ALA A 59 -8.74 -2.87 -3.60
N LEU A 60 -8.67 -1.84 -2.75
CA LEU A 60 -7.82 -0.67 -2.89
C LEU A 60 -6.64 -0.80 -1.93
N VAL A 61 -5.43 -0.59 -2.41
CA VAL A 61 -4.21 -0.60 -1.60
C VAL A 61 -3.56 0.77 -1.65
N LEU A 62 -3.46 1.42 -0.51
CA LEU A 62 -2.80 2.71 -0.34
C LEU A 62 -1.31 2.48 -0.02
N MET A 63 -0.42 2.92 -0.90
CA MET A 63 1.02 2.73 -0.75
C MET A 63 1.63 3.93 -0.04
N GLU A 64 2.20 3.70 1.16
CA GLU A 64 2.87 4.71 1.96
C GLU A 64 4.31 5.00 1.49
N ASN A 65 4.89 6.09 2.00
CA ASN A 65 6.29 6.42 1.77
C ASN A 65 7.18 5.44 2.55
N PRO A 66 8.20 4.84 1.90
CA PRO A 66 9.12 3.98 2.61
C PRO A 66 9.97 4.79 3.61
N GLY A 67 10.13 4.25 4.83
CA GLY A 67 10.97 4.85 5.88
C GLY A 67 10.34 6.03 6.62
N GLU A 68 9.07 6.34 6.36
CA GLU A 68 8.29 7.27 7.18
C GLU A 68 7.53 6.51 8.28
N ALA A 69 7.15 7.23 9.33
CA ALA A 69 6.25 6.68 10.33
C ALA A 69 4.89 6.34 9.69
N PRO A 70 4.30 5.17 10.01
CA PRO A 70 2.96 4.85 9.57
C PRO A 70 1.98 5.94 9.98
N ALA A 71 0.92 6.14 9.19
CA ALA A 71 -0.14 7.03 9.58
C ALA A 71 -0.74 6.58 10.92
N SER A 72 -0.85 7.52 11.88
CA SER A 72 -1.59 7.30 13.13
C SER A 72 -3.08 7.18 12.84
N GLU A 73 -3.88 6.73 13.81
CA GLU A 73 -5.35 6.69 13.67
C GLU A 73 -5.92 8.08 13.36
N ASP A 74 -5.40 9.13 14.00
CA ASP A 74 -5.80 10.50 13.71
C ASP A 74 -5.47 10.92 12.29
N GLN A 75 -4.29 10.54 11.79
CA GLN A 75 -3.88 10.83 10.42
C GLN A 75 -4.65 10.01 9.38
N LEU A 76 -5.11 8.81 9.74
CA LEU A 76 -5.98 8.02 8.85
C LEU A 76 -7.35 8.68 8.65
N SER A 77 -7.82 9.52 9.57
CA SER A 77 -9.03 10.31 9.38
C SER A 77 -8.91 11.30 8.21
N TRP A 78 -7.71 11.79 7.92
CA TRP A 78 -7.45 12.66 6.76
C TRP A 78 -7.55 11.91 5.41
N TYR A 79 -7.62 10.58 5.45
CA TYR A 79 -7.86 9.72 4.26
C TYR A 79 -9.35 9.43 4.03
N ASP A 80 -10.25 9.95 4.87
CA ASP A 80 -11.69 9.67 4.82
C ASP A 80 -12.31 9.81 3.43
N PRO A 81 -11.99 10.81 2.60
CA PRO A 81 -12.52 10.89 1.23
C PRO A 81 -12.22 9.64 0.38
N VAL A 82 -10.98 9.15 0.44
CA VAL A 82 -10.55 7.92 -0.27
C VAL A 82 -11.21 6.70 0.34
N ILE A 83 -11.19 6.59 1.67
CA ILE A 83 -11.76 5.47 2.42
C ILE A 83 -13.27 5.34 2.16
N ASN A 84 -13.99 6.45 2.20
CA ASN A 84 -15.43 6.48 1.95
C ASN A 84 -15.76 6.11 0.49
N THR A 85 -14.91 6.51 -0.46
CA THR A 85 -15.03 6.11 -1.86
C THR A 85 -14.84 4.61 -2.03
N ALA A 86 -13.82 4.02 -1.43
CA ALA A 86 -13.59 2.59 -1.46
C ALA A 86 -14.75 1.81 -0.80
N LYS A 87 -15.23 2.25 0.36
CA LYS A 87 -16.40 1.66 1.03
C LYS A 87 -17.67 1.75 0.18
N HIS A 88 -17.88 2.86 -0.51
CA HIS A 88 -19.02 3.03 -1.42
C HIS A 88 -19.03 1.98 -2.52
N TYR A 89 -17.86 1.68 -3.10
CA TYR A 89 -17.71 0.64 -4.13
C TYR A 89 -17.52 -0.77 -3.55
N ARG A 90 -17.53 -0.93 -2.22
CA ARG A 90 -17.33 -2.19 -1.50
C ARG A 90 -15.96 -2.83 -1.74
N TRP A 91 -14.95 -2.00 -1.99
CA TRP A 91 -13.57 -2.45 -2.06
C TRP A 91 -13.02 -2.66 -0.65
N GLN A 92 -12.26 -3.72 -0.45
CA GLN A 92 -11.45 -3.87 0.76
C GLN A 92 -10.32 -2.83 0.74
N ILE A 93 -9.95 -2.31 1.91
CA ILE A 93 -8.95 -1.25 2.01
C ILE A 93 -7.70 -1.82 2.68
N GLY A 94 -6.59 -1.77 1.95
CA GLY A 94 -5.27 -2.16 2.44
C GLY A 94 -4.29 -1.00 2.49
N VAL A 95 -3.30 -1.11 3.38
CA VAL A 95 -2.13 -0.23 3.41
C VAL A 95 -0.90 -1.04 3.09
N LEU A 96 -0.10 -0.56 2.14
CA LEU A 96 1.19 -1.09 1.77
C LEU A 96 2.29 -0.17 2.29
N ASP A 97 3.06 -0.64 3.25
CA ASP A 97 4.27 0.03 3.73
C ASP A 97 5.50 -0.84 3.43
N PRO A 98 6.30 -0.46 2.43
CA PRO A 98 7.43 -1.27 2.00
C PRO A 98 8.64 -1.23 2.95
N ALA A 99 8.70 -0.28 3.87
CA ALA A 99 9.80 -0.13 4.81
C ALA A 99 9.33 0.55 6.12
N PRO A 100 8.43 -0.10 6.87
CA PRO A 100 7.87 0.49 8.09
C PRO A 100 8.96 0.64 9.15
N ILE A 101 9.03 1.82 9.77
CA ILE A 101 9.91 2.08 10.92
C ILE A 101 9.26 1.72 12.25
N ALA A 102 7.95 1.45 12.24
CA ALA A 102 7.14 1.02 13.39
C ALA A 102 6.03 0.06 12.93
N PRO A 103 5.46 -0.76 13.83
CA PRO A 103 4.31 -1.60 13.50
C PRO A 103 3.13 -0.75 13.03
N LEU A 104 2.45 -1.20 11.97
CA LEU A 104 1.22 -0.60 11.48
C LEU A 104 0.08 -0.82 12.49
N SER A 105 -0.55 0.27 12.93
CA SER A 105 -1.82 0.24 13.65
C SER A 105 -2.93 0.46 12.64
N LEU A 106 -3.74 -0.57 12.39
CA LEU A 106 -4.73 -0.51 11.30
C LEU A 106 -6.05 0.13 11.72
N GLY A 107 -6.33 0.23 13.03
CA GLY A 107 -7.66 0.60 13.50
C GLY A 107 -8.75 -0.29 12.91
N ASP A 108 -10.00 0.16 12.98
CA ASP A 108 -11.17 -0.54 12.40
C ASP A 108 -11.44 -0.14 10.93
N THR A 109 -10.62 0.75 10.38
CA THR A 109 -10.87 1.37 9.06
C THR A 109 -10.16 0.65 7.93
N ILE A 110 -9.02 0.02 8.23
CA ILE A 110 -8.16 -0.68 7.28
C ILE A 110 -8.34 -2.18 7.44
N ASP A 111 -8.74 -2.86 6.37
CA ASP A 111 -9.05 -4.30 6.40
C ASP A 111 -7.79 -5.17 6.46
N PHE A 112 -6.67 -4.72 5.85
CA PHE A 112 -5.42 -5.48 5.83
C PHE A 112 -4.19 -4.57 5.63
N CYS A 113 -3.01 -5.10 5.95
CA CYS A 113 -1.75 -4.43 5.62
C CYS A 113 -0.84 -5.33 4.78
N ILE A 114 0.08 -4.69 4.07
CA ILE A 114 1.15 -5.35 3.31
C ILE A 114 2.47 -4.75 3.78
N ALA A 115 3.35 -5.59 4.33
CA ALA A 115 4.64 -5.17 4.88
C ALA A 115 5.69 -6.28 4.80
N PRO A 116 7.00 -5.96 4.95
CA PRO A 116 8.07 -6.96 4.99
C PRO A 116 7.97 -7.93 6.16
N SER A 117 7.31 -7.51 7.24
CA SER A 117 7.03 -8.35 8.42
C SER A 117 5.63 -8.05 8.95
N LEU A 118 4.95 -9.07 9.43
CA LEU A 118 3.62 -8.97 10.02
C LEU A 118 3.60 -9.62 11.40
N GLY A 119 2.89 -9.01 12.33
CA GLY A 119 2.63 -9.60 13.64
C GLY A 119 1.86 -10.91 13.57
N ALA A 120 1.97 -11.72 14.60
CA ALA A 120 1.20 -12.97 14.72
C ALA A 120 -0.31 -12.66 14.75
N GLY A 121 -1.08 -13.32 13.88
CA GLY A 121 -2.53 -13.12 13.78
C GLY A 121 -2.97 -11.89 12.98
N THR A 122 -2.05 -11.08 12.46
CA THR A 122 -2.39 -9.97 11.58
C THR A 122 -2.80 -10.51 10.21
N PHE A 123 -4.00 -10.15 9.75
CA PHE A 123 -4.43 -10.41 8.38
C PHE A 123 -3.69 -9.46 7.43
N GLY A 124 -3.03 -10.01 6.40
CA GLY A 124 -2.29 -9.15 5.48
C GLY A 124 -1.31 -9.86 4.56
N GLY A 125 -0.64 -9.07 3.76
CA GLY A 125 0.36 -9.49 2.78
C GLY A 125 1.78 -9.42 3.32
N LEU A 126 2.46 -10.55 3.36
CA LEU A 126 3.89 -10.60 3.66
C LEU A 126 4.67 -10.34 2.37
N MET A 127 5.46 -9.26 2.35
CA MET A 127 6.25 -8.89 1.18
C MET A 127 7.39 -9.88 0.95
N LEU A 128 7.56 -10.28 -0.31
CA LEU A 128 8.77 -10.97 -0.74
C LEU A 128 9.85 -9.94 -1.03
N ASP A 129 11.01 -10.15 -0.42
CA ASP A 129 12.17 -9.28 -0.57
C ASP A 129 12.93 -9.53 -1.90
N VAL A 130 13.95 -8.70 -2.13
CA VAL A 130 14.82 -8.84 -3.32
C VAL A 130 15.61 -10.15 -3.27
N ASP A 131 16.00 -10.62 -2.08
CA ASP A 131 16.77 -11.85 -1.91
C ASP A 131 15.98 -13.07 -2.35
N PHE A 132 14.66 -13.07 -2.17
CA PHE A 132 13.80 -14.12 -2.70
C PHE A 132 13.98 -14.27 -4.22
N TRP A 133 14.02 -13.19 -4.97
CA TRP A 133 14.19 -13.22 -6.42
C TRP A 133 15.59 -13.63 -6.88
N GLN A 134 16.57 -13.61 -5.96
CA GLN A 134 17.94 -14.07 -6.18
C GLN A 134 18.18 -15.53 -5.72
N GLY A 135 17.11 -16.25 -5.40
CA GLY A 135 17.19 -17.66 -4.97
C GLY A 135 16.99 -17.87 -3.47
N GLY A 136 16.71 -16.82 -2.71
CA GLY A 136 16.37 -16.87 -1.30
C GLY A 136 15.11 -17.66 -0.99
N THR A 137 14.80 -17.82 0.28
CA THR A 137 13.63 -18.55 0.77
C THR A 137 12.58 -17.59 1.30
N ALA A 138 11.34 -17.75 0.86
CA ALA A 138 10.22 -16.97 1.39
C ALA A 138 9.94 -17.34 2.86
N LEU A 139 9.65 -16.32 3.68
CA LEU A 139 9.22 -16.54 5.04
C LEU A 139 7.90 -17.35 5.09
N PRO A 140 7.70 -18.20 6.10
CA PRO A 140 6.46 -18.95 6.24
C PRO A 140 5.28 -18.00 6.46
N LEU A 141 4.11 -18.32 5.89
CA LEU A 141 2.88 -17.58 6.14
C LEU A 141 2.22 -18.02 7.44
N GLY A 142 1.78 -17.04 8.22
CA GLY A 142 0.85 -17.24 9.31
C GLY A 142 -0.59 -17.45 8.82
N LYS A 143 -1.48 -17.82 9.74
CA LYS A 143 -2.91 -17.96 9.43
C LYS A 143 -3.50 -16.60 9.00
N GLY A 144 -4.20 -16.58 7.86
CA GLY A 144 -4.82 -15.37 7.32
C GLY A 144 -3.83 -14.46 6.56
N GLN A 145 -2.59 -14.89 6.36
CA GLN A 145 -1.61 -14.12 5.59
C GLN A 145 -1.54 -14.61 4.14
N PHE A 146 -1.20 -13.69 3.25
CA PHE A 146 -0.91 -13.97 1.85
C PHE A 146 0.47 -13.40 1.44
N ARG A 147 0.97 -13.76 0.27
CA ARG A 147 2.22 -13.20 -0.26
C ARG A 147 1.95 -12.04 -1.18
N TYR A 148 2.72 -10.98 -0.99
CA TYR A 148 2.79 -9.85 -1.90
C TYR A 148 4.18 -9.77 -2.50
N ALA A 149 4.27 -9.52 -3.79
CA ALA A 149 5.55 -9.43 -4.47
C ALA A 149 5.53 -8.37 -5.56
N VAL A 150 6.61 -7.59 -5.60
CA VAL A 150 6.96 -6.77 -6.75
C VAL A 150 8.10 -7.45 -7.47
N ILE A 151 7.89 -7.85 -8.72
CA ILE A 151 8.92 -8.45 -9.53
C ILE A 151 9.88 -7.34 -9.99
N PRO A 152 11.18 -7.40 -9.62
CA PRO A 152 12.13 -6.38 -10.06
C PRO A 152 12.24 -6.35 -11.59
N LEU A 153 12.28 -5.15 -12.18
CA LEU A 153 12.43 -4.98 -13.64
C LEU A 153 13.69 -5.63 -14.20
N SER A 154 14.74 -5.74 -13.39
CA SER A 154 16.01 -6.38 -13.73
C SER A 154 16.03 -7.88 -13.51
N ALA A 155 14.97 -8.49 -12.99
CA ALA A 155 14.94 -9.90 -12.68
C ALA A 155 14.90 -10.75 -13.95
N ASN A 156 15.70 -11.85 -13.98
CA ASN A 156 15.68 -12.80 -15.07
C ASN A 156 14.33 -13.54 -15.08
N PRO A 157 13.60 -13.58 -16.21
CA PRO A 157 12.27 -14.20 -16.27
C PRO A 157 12.27 -15.70 -15.89
N GLU A 158 13.30 -16.45 -16.26
CA GLU A 158 13.40 -17.86 -15.92
C GLU A 158 13.55 -18.08 -14.42
N THR A 159 14.39 -17.25 -13.77
CA THR A 159 14.56 -17.28 -12.32
C THR A 159 13.26 -16.90 -11.61
N VAL A 160 12.54 -15.90 -12.11
CA VAL A 160 11.22 -15.50 -11.58
C VAL A 160 10.25 -16.68 -11.64
N LEU A 161 10.14 -17.36 -12.78
CA LEU A 161 9.26 -18.52 -12.93
C LEU A 161 9.63 -19.67 -11.98
N GLN A 162 10.93 -19.95 -11.81
CA GLN A 162 11.42 -20.95 -10.87
C GLN A 162 11.05 -20.58 -9.42
N GLN A 163 11.26 -19.34 -9.03
CA GLN A 163 10.92 -18.87 -7.67
C GLN A 163 9.41 -18.89 -7.41
N LEU A 164 8.59 -18.47 -8.37
CA LEU A 164 7.12 -18.55 -8.25
C LEU A 164 6.62 -19.99 -8.14
N ALA A 165 7.28 -20.95 -8.82
CA ALA A 165 6.95 -22.37 -8.69
C ALA A 165 7.19 -22.91 -7.27
N ARG A 166 8.12 -22.35 -6.52
CA ARG A 166 8.42 -22.72 -5.11
C ARG A 166 7.39 -22.20 -4.09
N LEU A 167 6.52 -21.29 -4.50
CA LEU A 167 5.47 -20.72 -3.64
C LEU A 167 4.14 -21.52 -3.70
N ARG A 168 4.07 -22.54 -4.54
CA ARG A 168 2.88 -23.38 -4.75
C ARG A 168 2.84 -24.57 -3.74
#